data_ba42a1e4d36f65525ccda0143b9c0369
#
_entry.id   ba42a1e4d36f65525ccda0143b9c0369
#
_cell.length_a   1.000
_cell.length_b   1.000
_cell.length_c   1.000
_cell.angle_alpha   90.00
_cell.angle_beta   90.00
_cell.angle_gamma   90.00
#
_symmetry.space_group_name_H-M   'P 1'
#
loop_
_entity.id
_entity.type
_entity.pdbx_description
1 polymer ?
#
loop_
_entity_poly.entity_id
_entity_poly.type
_entity_poly.pdbx_seq_one_letter_code
_entity_poly.pdbx_strand_id
1 'polypeptide(L)'
;MSDQGEFFLGDDLSDLRARAQLPIKECPCCGAPNKVYKRKLSSTMTATMCVISTIGEEGEWVHLSRVPRRFIHGGEVAQLQHWELLEQRRNDNTRKRTSGVWRLTPKGYAFVRRKLRVPSHAFVGAPGDRLLGWE
;
A
#
# COMPACT_ATOMS: atom_id res chain seq x y z
N MET A 1 -5.67 -26.89 -2.21
CA MET A 1 -5.95 -26.34 -2.13
C MET A 1 -6.01 -25.86 -2.12
N SER A 2 -6.01 -25.66 -1.86
CA SER A 2 -6.35 -24.98 -1.77
C SER A 2 -6.36 -24.31 -1.77
N ASP A 3 -6.42 -24.17 -1.52
CA ASP A 3 -6.61 -23.52 -1.47
C ASP A 3 -6.47 -22.76 -1.30
N GLN A 4 -6.26 -22.52 -1.22
CA GLN A 4 -6.19 -21.84 -0.94
C GLN A 4 -6.39 -20.93 -0.85
N GLY A 5 -6.25 -20.74 -0.99
CA GLY A 5 -6.51 -19.87 -0.77
C GLY A 5 -7.17 -19.38 -0.21
N GLU A 6 -7.46 -19.58 0.13
CA GLU A 6 -8.06 -19.30 0.68
C GLU A 6 -8.29 -19.06 1.62
N PHE A 7 -8.15 -19.31 2.08
CA PHE A 7 -8.41 -19.11 3.04
C PHE A 7 -8.20 -18.22 3.56
N PHE A 8 -8.09 -18.36 2.91
CA PHE A 8 -7.66 -17.27 3.43
C PHE A 8 -8.70 -16.39 4.05
N LEU A 9 -8.68 -16.29 5.01
CA LEU A 9 -9.39 -15.44 5.83
C LEU A 9 -10.71 -14.93 5.34
N GLY A 10 -11.28 -15.58 4.40
CA GLY A 10 -12.67 -15.49 4.16
C GLY A 10 -13.24 -14.31 3.42
N ASP A 11 -12.49 -13.28 3.16
CA ASP A 11 -13.02 -12.17 2.39
C ASP A 11 -12.82 -12.45 0.92
N ASP A 12 -13.86 -12.88 0.22
CA ASP A 12 -13.73 -13.07 -1.20
C ASP A 12 -13.85 -11.73 -1.94
N LEU A 13 -13.47 -11.71 -3.21
CA LEU A 13 -13.42 -10.51 -4.00
C LEU A 13 -14.81 -9.88 -4.20
N SER A 14 -15.81 -10.72 -4.37
CA SER A 14 -17.20 -10.26 -4.52
C SER A 14 -17.67 -9.51 -3.27
N ASP A 15 -17.37 -10.05 -2.10
CA ASP A 15 -17.73 -9.42 -0.84
C ASP A 15 -17.00 -8.09 -0.66
N LEU A 16 -15.70 -8.05 -0.98
CA LEU A 16 -14.92 -6.84 -0.86
C LEU A 16 -15.42 -5.75 -1.79
N ARG A 17 -15.79 -6.10 -3.02
CA ARG A 17 -16.37 -5.14 -3.97
C ARG A 17 -17.66 -4.55 -3.44
N ALA A 18 -18.52 -5.38 -2.90
CA ALA A 18 -19.79 -4.92 -2.35
C ALA A 18 -19.56 -4.01 -1.14
N ARG A 19 -18.67 -4.40 -0.25
CA ARG A 19 -18.37 -3.62 0.95
C ARG A 19 -17.73 -2.28 0.61
N ALA A 20 -16.94 -2.19 -0.45
CA ALA A 20 -16.31 -0.95 -0.88
C ALA A 20 -17.32 0.09 -1.35
N GLN A 21 -18.51 -0.34 -1.78
CA GLN A 21 -19.56 0.56 -2.23
C GLN A 21 -20.47 1.05 -1.09
N LEU A 22 -20.35 0.45 0.08
CA LEU A 22 -21.18 0.86 1.22
C LEU A 22 -20.67 2.16 1.84
N PRO A 23 -21.56 2.99 2.40
CA PRO A 23 -21.15 4.21 3.07
C PRO A 23 -20.37 3.89 4.35
N ILE A 24 -19.67 4.89 4.84
CA ILE A 24 -18.94 4.78 6.10
C ILE A 24 -19.95 4.55 7.22
N LYS A 25 -19.67 3.55 8.06
CA LYS A 25 -20.46 3.27 9.25
C LYS A 25 -19.58 3.44 10.48
N GLU A 26 -20.16 3.89 11.55
CA GLU A 26 -19.46 3.97 12.82
C GLU A 26 -19.63 2.68 13.61
N CYS A 27 -18.56 2.25 14.26
CA CYS A 27 -18.63 1.10 15.14
C CYS A 27 -19.53 1.41 16.34
N PRO A 28 -20.53 0.59 16.65
CA PRO A 28 -21.41 0.86 17.80
C PRO A 28 -20.68 0.87 19.14
N CYS A 29 -19.51 0.24 19.22
CA CYS A 29 -18.76 0.15 20.47
C CYS A 29 -17.88 1.36 20.72
N CYS A 30 -17.17 1.86 19.69
CA CYS A 30 -16.13 2.88 19.87
C CYS A 30 -16.30 4.08 18.95
N GLY A 31 -17.28 4.08 18.06
CA GLY A 31 -17.49 5.18 17.11
C GLY A 31 -16.48 5.24 15.97
N ALA A 32 -15.54 4.31 15.89
CA ALA A 32 -14.55 4.31 14.85
C ALA A 32 -15.18 4.03 13.48
N PRO A 33 -14.66 4.64 12.39
CA PRO A 33 -15.20 4.38 11.06
C PRO A 33 -14.97 2.92 10.66
N ASN A 34 -15.96 2.34 10.01
CA ASN A 34 -15.90 0.97 9.50
C ASN A 34 -16.22 1.03 8.01
N LYS A 35 -15.18 0.99 7.18
CA LYS A 35 -15.31 1.17 5.74
C LYS A 35 -14.25 0.35 5.02
N VAL A 36 -14.62 -0.22 3.87
CA VAL A 36 -13.67 -0.83 2.95
C VAL A 36 -13.43 0.16 1.82
N TYR A 37 -12.17 0.47 1.57
CA TYR A 37 -11.77 1.36 0.48
C TYR A 37 -11.11 0.53 -0.60
N LYS A 38 -11.47 0.82 -1.86
CA LYS A 38 -10.81 0.24 -3.01
C LYS A 38 -9.76 1.24 -3.48
N ARG A 39 -8.49 0.91 -3.26
CA ARG A 39 -7.37 1.79 -3.61
C ARG A 39 -6.75 1.37 -4.93
N LYS A 40 -6.58 2.30 -5.83
CA LYS A 40 -5.98 2.04 -7.14
C LYS A 40 -4.47 2.28 -7.10
N LEU A 41 -3.73 1.40 -7.77
CA LEU A 41 -2.31 1.65 -8.04
C LEU A 41 -2.21 2.65 -9.19
N SER A 42 -1.88 3.89 -8.89
CA SER A 42 -1.88 4.97 -9.87
C SER A 42 -0.55 5.06 -10.63
N SER A 43 -0.60 5.75 -11.76
CA SER A 43 0.62 6.00 -12.53
C SER A 43 1.61 6.86 -11.76
N THR A 44 1.13 7.77 -10.91
CA THR A 44 1.98 8.59 -10.06
C THR A 44 2.75 7.74 -9.05
N MET A 45 2.08 6.76 -8.46
CA MET A 45 2.71 5.83 -7.52
C MET A 45 3.81 5.03 -8.22
N THR A 46 3.55 4.58 -9.44
CA THR A 46 4.53 3.86 -10.25
C THR A 46 5.72 4.76 -10.58
N ALA A 47 5.46 6.01 -10.95
CA ALA A 47 6.53 6.97 -11.24
C ALA A 47 7.39 7.21 -10.00
N THR A 48 6.78 7.32 -8.83
CA THR A 48 7.53 7.49 -7.57
C THR A 48 8.47 6.32 -7.33
N MET A 49 8.00 5.09 -7.56
CA MET A 49 8.84 3.91 -7.43
C MET A 49 10.02 3.94 -8.40
N CYS A 50 9.77 4.35 -9.64
CA CYS A 50 10.86 4.47 -10.62
C CYS A 50 11.91 5.47 -10.18
N VAL A 51 11.48 6.62 -9.62
CA VAL A 51 12.40 7.63 -9.11
C VAL A 51 13.23 7.07 -7.95
N ILE A 52 12.57 6.42 -6.99
CA ILE A 52 13.26 5.82 -5.84
C ILE A 52 14.31 4.81 -6.31
N SER A 53 14.00 4.04 -7.34
CA SER A 53 14.93 3.03 -7.87
C SER A 53 16.20 3.65 -8.49
N THR A 54 16.14 4.93 -8.88
CA THR A 54 17.28 5.61 -9.50
C THR A 54 18.09 6.46 -8.54
N ILE A 55 17.53 6.81 -7.37
CA ILE A 55 18.21 7.71 -6.44
C ILE A 55 19.36 7.03 -5.71
N GLY A 56 19.18 5.78 -5.31
CA GLY A 56 20.20 5.04 -4.59
C GLY A 56 20.50 3.72 -5.25
N GLU A 57 21.38 2.96 -4.63
CA GLU A 57 21.67 1.61 -5.08
C GLU A 57 20.51 0.67 -4.69
N GLU A 58 20.46 -0.48 -5.35
CA GLU A 58 19.41 -1.46 -5.07
C GLU A 58 19.45 -1.88 -3.61
N GLY A 59 18.29 -1.79 -2.94
CA GLY A 59 18.16 -2.12 -1.53
C GLY A 59 18.53 -0.99 -0.58
N GLU A 60 18.97 0.13 -1.09
CA GLU A 60 19.34 1.27 -0.25
C GLU A 60 18.10 2.00 0.26
N TRP A 61 18.14 2.40 1.53
CA TRP A 61 17.08 3.23 2.11
C TRP A 61 17.15 4.65 1.57
N VAL A 62 16.01 5.20 1.17
CA VAL A 62 15.89 6.52 0.58
C VAL A 62 14.93 7.36 1.43
N HIS A 63 15.38 8.55 1.84
CA HIS A 63 14.50 9.50 2.52
C HIS A 63 13.64 10.21 1.47
N LEU A 64 12.35 10.38 1.77
CA LEU A 64 11.42 11.00 0.82
C LEU A 64 11.80 12.42 0.41
N SER A 65 12.58 13.13 1.23
CA SER A 65 13.05 14.46 0.86
C SER A 65 13.93 14.46 -0.39
N ARG A 66 14.53 13.31 -0.73
CA ARG A 66 15.33 13.16 -1.94
C ARG A 66 14.49 12.96 -3.20
N VAL A 67 13.21 12.66 -3.03
CA VAL A 67 12.28 12.49 -4.15
C VAL A 67 11.67 13.84 -4.52
N PRO A 68 11.69 14.25 -5.80
CA PRO A 68 11.08 15.52 -6.19
C PRO A 68 9.61 15.59 -5.75
N ARG A 69 9.19 16.73 -5.26
CA ARG A 69 7.84 16.91 -4.68
C ARG A 69 6.73 16.55 -5.66
N ARG A 70 6.96 16.73 -6.95
CA ARG A 70 5.96 16.41 -7.97
C ARG A 70 5.59 14.93 -8.03
N PHE A 71 6.42 14.07 -7.45
CA PHE A 71 6.17 12.62 -7.39
C PHE A 71 5.57 12.18 -6.06
N ILE A 72 5.35 13.11 -5.13
CA ILE A 72 4.80 12.78 -3.81
C ILE A 72 3.43 13.42 -3.68
N HIS A 73 2.40 12.61 -3.56
CA HIS A 73 1.02 13.07 -3.45
C HIS A 73 0.40 12.50 -2.17
N GLY A 74 0.40 13.31 -1.12
CA GLY A 74 -0.23 12.94 0.13
C GLY A 74 0.28 11.61 0.66
N GLY A 75 -0.63 10.71 0.98
CA GLY A 75 -0.30 9.40 1.52
C GLY A 75 -0.11 8.29 0.50
N GLU A 76 -0.04 8.62 -0.79
CA GLU A 76 0.03 7.59 -1.83
C GLU A 76 1.26 6.69 -1.71
N VAL A 77 2.40 7.27 -1.31
CA VAL A 77 3.64 6.47 -1.16
C VAL A 77 3.42 5.36 -0.15
N ALA A 78 2.77 5.67 0.97
CA ALA A 78 2.50 4.68 2.01
C ALA A 78 1.55 3.58 1.53
N GLN A 79 0.66 3.89 0.60
CA GLN A 79 -0.27 2.89 0.06
C GLN A 79 0.44 1.77 -0.71
N LEU A 80 1.64 2.02 -1.22
CA LEU A 80 2.42 1.00 -1.94
C LEU A 80 2.77 -0.21 -1.09
N GLN A 81 2.73 -0.07 0.23
CA GLN A 81 2.93 -1.20 1.14
C GLN A 81 1.87 -2.29 0.96
N HIS A 82 0.67 -1.90 0.55
CA HIS A 82 -0.42 -2.87 0.37
C HIS A 82 -0.14 -3.86 -0.77
N TRP A 83 0.72 -3.50 -1.70
CA TRP A 83 1.15 -4.41 -2.78
C TRP A 83 2.50 -5.05 -2.48
N GLU A 84 3.09 -4.75 -1.31
CA GLU A 84 4.41 -5.26 -0.94
C GLU A 84 5.51 -4.80 -1.90
N LEU A 85 5.32 -3.65 -2.51
CA LEU A 85 6.28 -3.08 -3.47
C LEU A 85 7.28 -2.15 -2.81
N LEU A 86 6.91 -1.58 -1.69
CA LEU A 86 7.72 -0.60 -0.97
C LEU A 86 7.65 -0.93 0.50
N GLU A 87 8.77 -0.77 1.21
CA GLU A 87 8.77 -0.95 2.66
C GLU A 87 9.33 0.27 3.35
N GLN A 88 8.81 0.55 4.53
CA GLN A 88 9.23 1.68 5.34
C GLN A 88 10.24 1.22 6.38
N ARG A 89 11.30 2.02 6.56
CA ARG A 89 12.23 1.78 7.63
C ARG A 89 11.55 2.03 8.98
N ARG A 90 11.86 1.19 9.96
CA ARG A 90 11.32 1.33 11.30
C ARG A 90 11.60 2.73 11.84
N ASN A 91 10.59 3.33 12.46
CA ASN A 91 10.70 4.65 13.05
C ASN A 91 11.10 4.56 14.54
N ASP A 92 12.30 5.00 14.85
CA ASP A 92 12.78 4.99 16.24
C ASP A 92 12.42 6.26 16.99
N ASN A 93 11.92 7.29 16.29
CA ASN A 93 11.52 8.54 16.92
C ASN A 93 10.01 8.53 17.17
N THR A 94 9.63 8.37 18.44
CA THR A 94 8.22 8.27 18.83
C THR A 94 7.42 9.56 18.61
N ARG A 95 8.09 10.68 18.37
CA ARG A 95 7.42 11.95 18.09
C ARG A 95 6.97 12.08 16.64
N LYS A 96 7.49 11.24 15.75
CA LYS A 96 7.12 11.24 14.34
C LYS A 96 6.25 10.05 14.03
N ARG A 97 5.26 10.25 13.16
CA ARG A 97 4.38 9.17 12.73
C ARG A 97 5.09 8.15 11.84
N THR A 98 6.04 8.63 11.05
CA THR A 98 6.80 7.76 10.14
C THR A 98 8.27 8.17 10.14
N SER A 99 9.14 7.25 9.75
CA SER A 99 10.56 7.56 9.60
C SER A 99 10.83 8.43 8.38
N GLY A 100 9.93 8.42 7.39
CA GLY A 100 10.14 9.10 6.13
C GLY A 100 11.17 8.42 5.24
N VAL A 101 11.65 7.23 5.61
CA VAL A 101 12.70 6.50 4.90
C VAL A 101 12.10 5.23 4.33
N TRP A 102 12.27 5.03 3.03
CA TRP A 102 11.63 3.94 2.29
C TRP A 102 12.63 3.27 1.35
N ARG A 103 12.32 2.05 0.95
CA ARG A 103 13.05 1.37 -0.11
C ARG A 103 12.11 0.43 -0.85
N LEU A 104 12.44 0.14 -2.10
CA LEU A 104 11.72 -0.88 -2.86
C LEU A 104 12.07 -2.26 -2.31
N THR A 105 11.07 -3.12 -2.24
CA THR A 105 11.29 -4.54 -1.94
C THR A 105 11.84 -5.21 -3.19
N PRO A 106 12.37 -6.45 -3.10
CA PRO A 106 12.74 -7.20 -4.31
C PRO A 106 11.57 -7.29 -5.30
N LYS A 107 10.34 -7.43 -4.80
CA LYS A 107 9.14 -7.43 -5.60
C LYS A 107 8.93 -6.08 -6.30
N GLY A 108 9.22 -4.98 -5.59
CA GLY A 108 9.14 -3.64 -6.15
C GLY A 108 10.12 -3.42 -7.29
N TYR A 109 11.35 -3.88 -7.14
CA TYR A 109 12.34 -3.81 -8.23
C TYR A 109 11.91 -4.63 -9.44
N ALA A 110 11.36 -5.82 -9.21
CA ALA A 110 10.87 -6.66 -10.31
C ALA A 110 9.73 -5.95 -11.06
N PHE A 111 8.84 -5.29 -10.33
CA PHE A 111 7.73 -4.56 -10.93
C PHE A 111 8.24 -3.38 -11.77
N VAL A 112 9.17 -2.59 -11.24
CA VAL A 112 9.74 -1.44 -11.96
C VAL A 112 10.48 -1.88 -13.22
N ARG A 113 11.10 -3.05 -13.17
CA ARG A 113 11.82 -3.63 -14.30
C ARG A 113 10.91 -4.38 -15.27
N ARG A 114 9.60 -4.31 -15.03
CA ARG A 114 8.58 -4.96 -15.87
C ARG A 114 8.69 -6.48 -15.90
N LYS A 115 9.19 -7.07 -14.82
CA LYS A 115 9.32 -8.53 -14.69
C LYS A 115 8.22 -9.13 -13.83
N LEU A 116 7.33 -8.30 -13.27
CA LEU A 116 6.28 -8.72 -12.37
C LEU A 116 5.02 -7.92 -12.63
N ARG A 117 3.88 -8.59 -12.63
CA ARG A 117 2.58 -7.94 -12.65
C ARG A 117 2.00 -7.96 -11.25
N VAL A 118 1.27 -6.91 -10.91
CA VAL A 118 0.58 -6.82 -9.62
C VAL A 118 -0.88 -6.45 -9.84
N PRO A 119 -1.76 -6.75 -8.87
CA PRO A 119 -3.16 -6.34 -8.98
C PRO A 119 -3.26 -4.82 -9.09
N SER A 120 -4.26 -4.35 -9.85
CA SER A 120 -4.44 -2.92 -10.05
C SER A 120 -5.04 -2.21 -8.84
N HIS A 121 -5.72 -2.93 -7.99
CA HIS A 121 -6.41 -2.37 -6.83
C HIS A 121 -6.16 -3.19 -5.58
N ALA A 122 -6.17 -2.51 -4.43
CA ALA A 122 -6.12 -3.14 -3.12
C ALA A 122 -7.36 -2.72 -2.34
N PHE A 123 -7.93 -3.65 -1.59
CA PHE A 123 -9.04 -3.36 -0.67
C PHE A 123 -8.46 -3.17 0.72
N VAL A 124 -8.75 -2.02 1.30
CA VAL A 124 -8.17 -1.61 2.58
C VAL A 124 -9.29 -1.28 3.54
N GLY A 125 -9.24 -1.85 4.73
CA GLY A 125 -10.26 -1.63 5.75
C GLY A 125 -9.91 -0.51 6.70
N ALA A 126 -10.89 0.33 7.03
CA ALA A 126 -10.77 1.30 8.11
C ALA A 126 -11.48 0.77 9.35
N PRO A 127 -10.98 1.04 10.56
CA PRO A 127 -9.77 1.82 10.82
C PRO A 127 -8.49 1.02 10.61
N GLY A 128 -7.36 1.73 10.53
CA GLY A 128 -6.04 1.11 10.57
C GLY A 128 -5.46 0.68 9.24
N ASP A 129 -6.11 1.00 8.12
CA ASP A 129 -5.60 0.70 6.78
C ASP A 129 -5.15 -0.75 6.62
N ARG A 130 -5.95 -1.68 7.11
CA ARG A 130 -5.64 -3.10 7.05
C ARG A 130 -5.93 -3.64 5.65
N LEU A 131 -4.95 -4.30 5.06
CA LEU A 131 -5.12 -4.94 3.76
C LEU A 131 -6.08 -6.12 3.87
N LEU A 132 -7.09 -6.15 3.00
CA LEU A 132 -8.10 -7.20 2.96
C LEU A 132 -7.98 -8.08 1.73
N GLY A 133 -7.44 -7.56 0.64
CA GLY A 133 -7.29 -8.32 -0.59
C GLY A 133 -6.95 -7.43 -1.76
N TRP A 134 -6.83 -8.04 -2.94
CA TRP A 134 -6.49 -7.34 -4.19
C TRP A 134 -7.46 -7.71 -5.29
N GLU A 135 -7.50 -6.83 -6.30
CA GLU A 135 -8.26 -7.11 -7.52
C GLU A 135 -7.42 -6.86 -8.75
#